data_16514de56af66ff091f764abc4a88161
#
_entry.id   16514de56af66ff091f764abc4a88161
#
_cell.length_a   1.000
_cell.length_b   1.000
_cell.length_c   1.000
_cell.angle_alpha   90.00
_cell.angle_beta   90.00
_cell.angle_gamma   90.00
#
_symmetry.space_group_name_H-M   'P 1'
#
loop_
_entity.id
_entity.type
_entity.pdbx_description
1 polymer ?
#
loop_
_entity_poly.entity_id
_entity_poly.type
_entity_poly.pdbx_seq_one_letter_code
_entity_poly.pdbx_strand_id
1 'polypeptide(L)' 'MKEFFLFGILCTINPMTGVEYCAYINEDPIVYYYEKTCKDVAVKKVNEIGVNLTKVGVKISQLKIACIVDKSKLNT' A
#
# COMPACT_ATOMS: atom_id res chain seq x y z
N MET A 1 -21.71 -9.91 2.20
CA MET A 1 -20.57 -9.56 3.05
C MET A 1 -19.59 -8.70 2.26
N LYS A 2 -19.11 -7.62 2.85
CA LYS A 2 -18.15 -6.75 2.20
C LYS A 2 -16.75 -7.33 2.30
N GLU A 3 -16.01 -7.24 1.22
CA GLU A 3 -14.60 -7.61 1.19
C GLU A 3 -13.75 -6.37 1.01
N PHE A 4 -12.66 -6.28 1.76
CA PHE A 4 -11.71 -5.18 1.68
C PHE A 4 -10.38 -5.71 1.19
N PHE A 5 -9.70 -4.93 0.38
CA PHE A 5 -8.34 -5.28 -0.03
C PHE A 5 -7.44 -4.05 0.10
N LEU A 6 -6.14 -4.32 0.22
CA LEU A 6 -5.14 -3.26 0.33
C LEU A 6 -4.69 -2.84 -1.05
N PHE A 7 -4.65 -1.54 -1.26
CA PHE A 7 -4.12 -0.94 -2.48
C PHE A 7 -3.34 0.30 -2.11
N GLY A 8 -2.19 0.47 -2.72
CA GLY A 8 -1.36 1.61 -2.39
C GLY A 8 -0.46 2.05 -3.52
N ILE A 9 0.28 3.11 -3.24
CA ILE A 9 1.26 3.63 -4.16
C ILE A 9 2.54 3.93 -3.39
N LEU A 10 3.67 3.60 -3.99
CA LEU A 10 4.99 3.90 -3.46
C LEU A 10 5.76 4.65 -4.54
N CYS A 11 6.19 5.86 -4.21
CA CYS A 11 7.03 6.66 -5.10
C CYS A 11 8.39 6.85 -4.45
N THR A 12 9.44 6.56 -5.20
CA THR A 12 10.81 6.73 -4.75
C THR A 12 11.57 7.65 -5.70
N ILE A 13 12.62 8.27 -5.19
CA ILE A 13 13.45 9.16 -5.98
C ILE A 13 14.84 8.53 -6.09
N ASN A 14 15.33 8.42 -7.33
CA ASN A 14 16.69 7.96 -7.58
C ASN A 14 17.66 9.07 -7.15
N PRO A 15 18.54 8.82 -6.18
CA PRO A 15 19.42 9.87 -5.67
C PRO A 15 20.45 10.34 -6.70
N MET A 16 20.75 9.54 -7.69
CA MET A 16 21.75 9.89 -8.71
C MET A 16 21.15 10.73 -9.85
N THR A 17 19.91 10.46 -10.23
CA THR A 17 19.28 11.14 -11.37
C THR A 17 18.21 12.14 -10.95
N GLY A 18 17.69 12.02 -9.71
CA GLY A 18 16.60 12.84 -9.24
C GLY A 18 15.25 12.46 -9.83
N VAL A 19 15.19 11.36 -10.57
CA VAL A 19 13.96 10.92 -11.21
C VAL A 19 13.08 10.18 -10.22
N GLU A 20 11.79 10.55 -10.19
CA GLU A 20 10.81 9.87 -9.36
C GLU A 20 10.23 8.67 -10.11
N TYR A 21 10.15 7.54 -9.42
CA TYR A 21 9.52 6.33 -9.93
C TYR A 21 8.43 5.88 -8.98
N CYS A 22 7.25 5.62 -9.51
CA CYS A 22 6.11 5.19 -8.72
C CYS A 22 5.66 3.78 -9.12
N ALA A 23 5.30 2.99 -8.13
CA ALA A 23 4.78 1.66 -8.33
C ALA A 23 3.54 1.46 -7.46
N TYR A 24 2.60 0.65 -7.94
CA TYR A 24 1.41 0.32 -7.18
C TYR A 24 1.66 -0.89 -6.30
N ILE A 25 1.05 -0.85 -5.10
CA ILE A 25 1.11 -1.94 -4.14
C ILE A 25 -0.26 -2.61 -4.13
N ASN A 26 -0.28 -3.92 -4.37
CA ASN A 26 -1.52 -4.68 -4.39
C ASN A 26 -1.28 -6.03 -3.74
N GLU A 27 -2.13 -6.41 -2.79
CA GLU A 27 -2.03 -7.70 -2.10
C GLU A 27 -3.05 -8.72 -2.58
N ASP A 28 -3.41 -8.70 -3.83
CA ASP A 28 -4.27 -9.72 -4.39
C ASP A 28 -3.53 -11.10 -4.34
N PRO A 29 -4.16 -12.19 -3.87
CA PRO A 29 -5.59 -12.34 -3.59
C PRO A 29 -6.00 -12.16 -2.12
N ILE A 30 -5.20 -11.52 -1.30
CA ILE A 30 -5.52 -11.36 0.12
C ILE A 30 -6.70 -10.39 0.29
N VAL A 31 -7.75 -10.83 0.98
CA VAL A 31 -8.90 -9.99 1.30
C VAL A 31 -9.15 -9.98 2.80
N TYR A 32 -9.73 -8.90 3.27
CA TYR A 32 -10.09 -8.73 4.67
C TYR A 32 -11.59 -8.51 4.77
N TYR A 33 -12.20 -9.09 5.79
CA TYR A 33 -13.65 -8.98 5.97
C TYR A 33 -14.05 -7.87 6.92
N TYR A 34 -13.09 -7.32 7.65
CA TYR A 34 -13.33 -6.23 8.59
C TYR A 34 -12.50 -5.02 8.21
N GLU A 35 -13.16 -3.87 8.13
CA GLU A 35 -12.49 -2.62 7.79
C GLU A 35 -11.37 -2.28 8.77
N LYS A 36 -11.63 -2.49 10.07
CA LYS A 36 -10.63 -2.21 11.09
C LYS A 36 -9.37 -3.04 10.88
N THR A 37 -9.53 -4.34 10.62
CA THR A 37 -8.39 -5.21 10.38
C THR A 37 -7.60 -4.76 9.17
N CYS A 38 -8.29 -4.42 8.10
CA CYS A 38 -7.64 -3.93 6.87
C CYS A 38 -6.85 -2.66 7.14
N LYS A 39 -7.44 -1.70 7.86
CA LYS A 39 -6.75 -0.45 8.19
C LYS A 39 -5.54 -0.67 9.08
N ASP A 40 -5.64 -1.57 10.06
CA ASP A 40 -4.51 -1.90 10.94
C ASP A 40 -3.34 -2.49 10.15
N VAL A 41 -3.63 -3.40 9.23
CA VAL A 41 -2.61 -4.00 8.37
C VAL A 41 -2.01 -2.94 7.45
N ALA A 42 -2.83 -2.02 6.92
CA ALA A 42 -2.34 -0.95 6.07
C ALA A 42 -1.31 -0.08 6.79
N VAL A 43 -1.60 0.30 8.04
CA VAL A 43 -0.67 1.09 8.85
C VAL A 43 0.63 0.33 9.10
N LYS A 44 0.53 -0.96 9.43
CA LYS A 44 1.72 -1.80 9.63
C LYS A 44 2.59 -1.85 8.39
N LYS A 45 1.99 -2.04 7.22
CA LYS A 45 2.73 -2.14 5.98
C LYS A 45 3.41 -0.85 5.61
N VAL A 46 2.75 0.29 5.81
CA VAL A 46 3.37 1.59 5.58
C VAL A 46 4.61 1.74 6.45
N ASN A 47 4.50 1.40 7.73
CA ASN A 47 5.62 1.50 8.64
C ASN A 47 6.76 0.57 8.26
N GLU A 48 6.45 -0.69 7.93
CA GLU A 48 7.47 -1.67 7.55
C GLU A 48 8.21 -1.26 6.27
N ILE A 49 7.47 -0.86 5.24
CA ILE A 49 8.07 -0.44 3.99
C ILE A 49 8.92 0.79 4.19
N GLY A 50 8.40 1.79 4.93
CA GLY A 50 9.13 3.01 5.20
C GLY A 50 10.44 2.76 5.93
N VAL A 51 10.40 1.96 6.99
CA VAL A 51 11.60 1.64 7.77
C VAL A 51 12.61 0.86 6.92
N ASN A 52 12.15 -0.17 6.21
CA ASN A 52 13.06 -1.03 5.43
C ASN A 52 13.74 -0.25 4.31
N LEU A 53 12.99 0.56 3.57
CA LEU A 53 13.56 1.33 2.48
C LEU A 53 14.50 2.43 2.98
N THR A 54 14.16 3.06 4.10
CA THR A 54 15.04 4.07 4.70
C THR A 54 16.36 3.46 5.15
N LYS A 55 16.32 2.22 5.68
CA LYS A 55 17.53 1.53 6.11
C LYS A 55 18.49 1.26 4.97
N VAL A 56 17.99 0.99 3.77
CA VAL A 56 18.83 0.72 2.61
C VAL A 56 19.14 1.98 1.80
N GLY A 57 18.74 3.15 2.30
CA GLY A 57 19.09 4.42 1.67
C GLY A 57 18.17 4.83 0.53
N VAL A 58 17.00 4.24 0.41
CA VAL A 58 16.03 4.64 -0.60
C VAL A 58 15.25 5.86 -0.12
N LYS A 59 15.16 6.88 -0.97
CA LYS A 59 14.40 8.09 -0.67
C LYS A 59 12.97 7.92 -1.14
N ILE A 60 12.02 8.01 -0.21
CA ILE A 60 10.60 7.88 -0.49
C ILE A 60 10.00 9.27 -0.64
N SER A 61 9.35 9.53 -1.78
CA SER A 61 8.63 10.78 -2.00
C SER A 61 7.15 10.65 -1.65
N GLN A 62 6.59 9.45 -1.80
CA GLN A 62 5.20 9.21 -1.44
C GLN A 62 5.00 7.73 -1.08
N LEU A 63 4.23 7.48 -0.04
CA LEU A 63 3.86 6.13 0.35
C LEU A 63 2.47 6.19 0.98
N LYS A 64 1.50 5.55 0.33
CA LYS A 64 0.13 5.47 0.81
C LYS A 64 -0.40 4.08 0.59
N ILE A 65 -1.07 3.53 1.60
CA ILE A 65 -1.80 2.28 1.47
C ILE A 65 -3.18 2.49 2.06
N ALA A 66 -4.20 2.13 1.31
CA ALA A 66 -5.59 2.32 1.72
C ALA A 66 -6.35 1.01 1.62
N CYS A 67 -7.44 0.93 2.37
CA CYS A 67 -8.38 -0.19 2.29
C CYS A 67 -9.49 0.18 1.33
N ILE A 68 -9.69 -0.66 0.34
CA ILE A 68 -10.68 -0.44 -0.71
C ILE A 68 -11.74 -1.53 -0.62
N VAL A 69 -13.00 -1.13 -0.71
CA VAL A 69 -14.12 -2.07 -0.74
C VAL A 69 -14.25 -2.62 -2.14
N ASP A 70 -14.34 -3.95 -2.25
CA ASP A 70 -14.60 -4.59 -3.54
C ASP A 70 -16.07 -4.46 -3.87
N LYS A 71 -16.40 -3.44 -4.64
CA LYS A 71 -17.78 -3.16 -5.04
C LYS A 71 -18.31 -4.10 -6.09
N SER A 72 -17.45 -4.78 -6.81
CA SER A 72 -17.89 -5.69 -7.86
C SER A 72 -18.66 -6.88 -7.30
N LYS A 73 -18.35 -7.29 -6.08
CA LYS A 73 -19.04 -8.39 -5.42
C LYS A 73 -20.35 -7.98 -4.75
N LEU A 74 -20.58 -6.67 -4.59
CA LEU A 74 -21.81 -6.18 -3.99
C LEU A 74 -22.97 -6.11 -4.98
N ASN A 75 -22.70 -6.24 -6.25
CA ASN A 75 -23.70 -6.13 -7.32
C ASN A 75 -24.24 -7.48 -7.80
N THR A 76 -23.87 -8.56 -7.16
CA THR A 76 -24.34 -9.90 -7.52
C THR A 76 -25.47 -10.42 -6.63
#